data_039ab859134f3f67eb3b43b967eabc4c
#
_entry.id   039ab859134f3f67eb3b43b967eabc4c
#
_cell.length_a   1.000
_cell.length_b   1.000
_cell.length_c   1.000
_cell.angle_alpha   90.00
_cell.angle_beta   90.00
_cell.angle_gamma   90.00
#
_symmetry.space_group_name_H-M   'P 1'
#
loop_
_entity.id
_entity.type
_entity.pdbx_description
1 polymer ?
#
loop_
_entity_poly.entity_id
_entity_poly.type
_entity_poly.pdbx_seq_one_letter_code
_entity_poly.pdbx_strand_id
1 'polypeptide(L)'
;MRRLFVVLAAFASCAARPPARAEAPDAQALRAFIDDTRSTLDTLVAVDTSHGHESDALTPIADRLRASMPVELVESSPGRGNLVARYKGTGAKRPLLLIAHVDVVPVEGQPWTVPPFQLTEKDGFLYGRGVNDDKGMAAVIVALADEMGRTKPRLSRDVIFALTAGEETGGASGAQWLARNRKDLIDAEIALNEGGSARLDDDGNRVVEVDLGAAEKTFQSYRLVVRGNGGHSSIPPTDSDPVLTLSRALVKIGEFRFPARVIAASRDELAADARLEKPPIAEAEARVAALGQVSDDDERILSKDRLVNAHLRTTCVTTQLQGSPQDNVLPTSAEATVNCRIMPDETREQTIATLQRVVDDPTVEIGPTAEFGYGPYSPADGEIMPAMKKVSGAIWAGAQVVATMGTGATDSRHLRGIGIRSYGVSVSPTTRPDAIAGRVAHGPDERRLAKWLPDGARFLRDLTYELAR
;
A
#
# COMPACT_ATOMS: atom_id res chain seq x y z
N MET A 1 12.24 -84.24 34.18
CA MET A 1 11.64 -82.98 33.79
C MET A 1 12.65 -81.87 34.07
N ARG A 2 13.36 -81.41 32.99
CA ARG A 2 14.31 -80.31 33.08
C ARG A 2 13.62 -79.08 32.48
N ARG A 3 13.45 -77.99 33.22
CA ARG A 3 12.94 -76.71 32.73
C ARG A 3 14.10 -75.88 32.16
N LEU A 4 13.99 -75.57 30.89
CA LEU A 4 14.93 -74.69 30.18
C LEU A 4 14.48 -73.24 30.39
N PHE A 5 15.30 -72.39 30.99
CA PHE A 5 15.11 -70.95 31.03
C PHE A 5 15.81 -70.31 29.83
N VAL A 6 15.00 -69.69 28.96
CA VAL A 6 15.52 -68.82 27.90
C VAL A 6 15.59 -67.41 28.39
N VAL A 7 16.80 -66.86 28.50
CA VAL A 7 17.02 -65.43 28.79
C VAL A 7 17.06 -64.67 27.47
N LEU A 8 16.05 -63.85 27.21
CA LEU A 8 16.05 -62.89 26.08
C LEU A 8 16.85 -61.66 26.52
N ALA A 9 18.03 -61.44 25.94
CA ALA A 9 18.78 -60.19 26.02
C ALA A 9 18.21 -59.19 25.01
N ALA A 10 17.56 -58.11 25.47
CA ALA A 10 17.13 -57.00 24.64
C ALA A 10 18.33 -56.09 24.37
N PHE A 11 18.82 -56.11 23.12
CA PHE A 11 19.77 -55.11 22.66
C PHE A 11 19.03 -53.82 22.30
N ALA A 12 19.13 -52.81 23.20
CA ALA A 12 18.73 -51.43 22.86
C ALA A 12 19.76 -50.84 21.89
N SER A 13 19.45 -50.80 20.62
CA SER A 13 20.27 -50.10 19.63
C SER A 13 20.01 -48.60 19.76
N CYS A 14 20.95 -47.89 20.38
CA CYS A 14 21.01 -46.42 20.37
C CYS A 14 21.36 -45.99 18.94
N ALA A 15 20.37 -45.72 18.10
CA ALA A 15 20.61 -45.10 16.80
C ALA A 15 21.01 -43.63 17.07
N ALA A 16 22.32 -43.36 16.94
CA ALA A 16 22.84 -42.00 16.95
C ALA A 16 22.16 -41.21 15.81
N ARG A 17 21.46 -40.11 16.13
CA ARG A 17 21.00 -39.16 15.13
C ARG A 17 22.18 -38.71 14.29
N PRO A 18 22.08 -38.72 12.93
CA PRO A 18 23.15 -38.19 12.11
C PRO A 18 23.35 -36.70 12.48
N PRO A 19 24.58 -36.20 12.48
CA PRO A 19 24.86 -34.80 12.74
C PRO A 19 24.11 -33.94 11.72
N ALA A 20 23.44 -32.90 12.18
CA ALA A 20 22.77 -31.95 11.32
C ALA A 20 23.78 -31.45 10.27
N ARG A 21 23.47 -31.62 9.00
CA ARG A 21 24.32 -31.16 7.90
C ARG A 21 24.46 -29.65 8.05
N ALA A 22 25.70 -29.13 8.13
CA ALA A 22 25.96 -27.69 8.16
C ALA A 22 25.28 -27.04 6.93
N GLU A 23 24.45 -26.05 7.17
CA GLU A 23 23.79 -25.32 6.08
C GLU A 23 24.81 -24.57 5.24
N ALA A 24 24.51 -24.43 3.93
CA ALA A 24 25.33 -23.62 3.04
C ALA A 24 25.39 -22.15 3.57
N PRO A 25 26.53 -21.47 3.46
CA PRO A 25 26.70 -20.10 3.98
C PRO A 25 25.63 -19.12 3.55
N ASP A 26 25.12 -19.25 2.31
CA ASP A 26 24.03 -18.40 1.77
C ASP A 26 22.69 -18.64 2.48
N ALA A 27 22.39 -19.89 2.86
CA ALA A 27 21.16 -20.23 3.58
C ALA A 27 21.20 -19.70 5.03
N GLN A 28 22.38 -19.72 5.67
CA GLN A 28 22.56 -19.16 7.01
C GLN A 28 22.41 -17.62 7.00
N ALA A 29 22.99 -16.95 5.99
CA ALA A 29 22.85 -15.49 5.83
C ALA A 29 21.40 -15.08 5.61
N LEU A 30 20.67 -15.81 4.77
CA LEU A 30 19.24 -15.56 4.53
C LEU A 30 18.40 -15.77 5.81
N ARG A 31 18.69 -16.81 6.58
CA ARG A 31 18.00 -17.04 7.85
C ARG A 31 18.24 -15.92 8.84
N ALA A 32 19.50 -15.48 9.01
CA ALA A 32 19.82 -14.34 9.88
C ALA A 32 19.11 -13.04 9.44
N PHE A 33 18.98 -12.82 8.14
CA PHE A 33 18.23 -11.69 7.59
C PHE A 33 16.72 -11.76 7.92
N ILE A 34 16.11 -12.94 7.82
CA ILE A 34 14.70 -13.17 8.15
C ILE A 34 14.46 -12.99 9.66
N ASP A 35 15.36 -13.51 10.50
CA ASP A 35 15.28 -13.37 11.96
C ASP A 35 15.40 -11.90 12.38
N ASP A 36 16.31 -11.15 11.75
CA ASP A 36 16.45 -9.70 11.98
C ASP A 36 15.21 -8.92 11.51
N THR A 37 14.64 -9.28 10.37
CA THR A 37 13.37 -8.71 9.88
C THR A 37 12.26 -8.91 10.91
N ARG A 38 12.11 -10.13 11.45
CA ARG A 38 11.07 -10.42 12.44
C ARG A 38 11.29 -9.65 13.74
N SER A 39 12.53 -9.59 14.23
CA SER A 39 12.89 -8.84 15.44
C SER A 39 12.64 -7.33 15.27
N THR A 40 12.97 -6.80 14.11
CA THR A 40 12.72 -5.38 13.79
C THR A 40 11.21 -5.09 13.68
N LEU A 41 10.43 -6.01 13.09
CA LEU A 41 8.97 -5.88 13.05
C LEU A 41 8.36 -5.85 14.45
N ASP A 42 8.79 -6.72 15.34
CA ASP A 42 8.35 -6.74 16.75
C ASP A 42 8.63 -5.38 17.43
N THR A 43 9.84 -4.85 17.25
CA THR A 43 10.23 -3.54 17.77
C THR A 43 9.36 -2.40 17.23
N LEU A 44 9.08 -2.38 15.93
CA LEU A 44 8.27 -1.34 15.29
C LEU A 44 6.79 -1.41 15.70
N VAL A 45 6.23 -2.63 15.78
CA VAL A 45 4.83 -2.82 16.18
C VAL A 45 4.59 -2.39 17.62
N ALA A 46 5.60 -2.56 18.51
CA ALA A 46 5.48 -2.20 19.92
C ALA A 46 5.30 -0.70 20.20
N VAL A 47 5.57 0.16 19.21
CA VAL A 47 5.39 1.62 19.34
C VAL A 47 4.09 2.04 18.68
N ASP A 48 3.20 2.69 19.43
CA ASP A 48 2.00 3.33 18.89
C ASP A 48 2.37 4.62 18.15
N THR A 49 2.26 4.60 16.85
CA THR A 49 2.54 5.74 15.95
C THR A 49 1.29 6.27 15.26
N SER A 50 0.11 6.00 15.81
CA SER A 50 -1.17 6.42 15.22
C SER A 50 -1.46 7.91 15.36
N HIS A 51 -0.85 8.57 16.34
CA HIS A 51 -1.03 10.00 16.63
C HIS A 51 0.28 10.81 16.57
N GLY A 52 1.24 10.35 15.79
CA GLY A 52 2.61 10.86 15.80
C GLY A 52 3.54 9.87 16.51
N HIS A 53 4.65 10.36 17.07
CA HIS A 53 5.65 9.55 17.79
C HIS A 53 6.50 8.65 16.88
N GLU A 54 6.55 8.90 15.58
CA GLU A 54 7.44 8.15 14.69
C GLU A 54 8.91 8.31 15.09
N SER A 55 9.30 9.48 15.64
CA SER A 55 10.65 9.68 16.17
C SER A 55 11.01 8.66 17.26
N ASP A 56 10.05 8.26 18.11
CA ASP A 56 10.28 7.28 19.17
C ASP A 56 10.56 5.89 18.59
N ALA A 57 9.83 5.51 17.52
CA ALA A 57 10.06 4.26 16.81
C ALA A 57 11.38 4.26 16.02
N LEU A 58 11.79 5.41 15.47
CA LEU A 58 12.91 5.50 14.55
C LEU A 58 14.25 5.78 15.23
N THR A 59 14.27 6.40 16.42
CA THR A 59 15.52 6.73 17.11
C THR A 59 16.41 5.50 17.39
N PRO A 60 15.90 4.39 17.94
CA PRO A 60 16.75 3.20 18.19
C PRO A 60 17.25 2.57 16.88
N ILE A 61 16.46 2.65 15.80
CA ILE A 61 16.86 2.18 14.48
C ILE A 61 17.97 3.06 13.89
N ALA A 62 17.83 4.39 14.01
CA ALA A 62 18.86 5.33 13.56
C ALA A 62 20.17 5.08 14.27
N ASP A 63 20.16 4.88 15.59
CA ASP A 63 21.37 4.61 16.38
C ASP A 63 22.05 3.31 15.97
N ARG A 64 21.26 2.26 15.69
CA ARG A 64 21.75 0.99 15.19
C ARG A 64 22.46 1.15 13.83
N LEU A 65 21.82 1.82 12.86
CA LEU A 65 22.33 1.96 11.50
C LEU A 65 23.53 2.91 11.39
N ARG A 66 23.65 3.91 12.27
CA ARG A 66 24.81 4.85 12.32
C ARG A 66 26.15 4.13 12.53
N ALA A 67 26.14 2.93 13.09
CA ALA A 67 27.35 2.14 13.25
C ALA A 67 27.95 1.67 11.92
N SER A 68 27.19 1.67 10.82
CA SER A 68 27.61 1.06 9.56
C SER A 68 27.46 1.95 8.33
N MET A 69 26.65 3.01 8.40
CA MET A 69 26.39 3.92 7.28
C MET A 69 25.94 5.32 7.74
N PRO A 70 25.99 6.34 6.88
CA PRO A 70 25.41 7.65 7.15
C PRO A 70 23.89 7.54 7.34
N VAL A 71 23.38 8.16 8.43
CA VAL A 71 21.96 8.19 8.78
C VAL A 71 21.59 9.61 9.19
N GLU A 72 20.52 10.12 8.61
CA GLU A 72 19.83 11.33 9.05
C GLU A 72 18.46 10.94 9.62
N LEU A 73 18.15 11.47 10.81
CA LEU A 73 16.82 11.46 11.40
C LEU A 73 16.37 12.91 11.46
N VAL A 74 15.38 13.26 10.64
CA VAL A 74 14.88 14.62 10.48
C VAL A 74 13.42 14.70 10.83
N GLU A 75 13.04 15.68 11.64
CA GLU A 75 11.62 15.91 11.99
C GLU A 75 11.01 16.98 11.10
N SER A 76 9.85 16.68 10.55
CA SER A 76 9.03 17.69 9.85
C SER A 76 8.28 18.59 10.83
N SER A 77 7.96 18.07 12.00
CA SER A 77 7.44 18.73 13.20
C SER A 77 7.76 17.85 14.42
N PRO A 78 7.65 18.36 15.66
CA PRO A 78 7.99 17.59 16.85
C PRO A 78 7.33 16.20 16.88
N GLY A 79 8.15 15.14 17.03
CA GLY A 79 7.72 13.74 17.06
C GLY A 79 7.45 13.10 15.69
N ARG A 80 7.36 13.89 14.59
CA ARG A 80 7.12 13.39 13.22
C ARG A 80 8.45 13.16 12.51
N GLY A 81 9.16 12.11 12.93
CA GLY A 81 10.50 11.78 12.44
C GLY A 81 10.48 11.05 11.10
N ASN A 82 11.48 11.36 10.28
CA ASN A 82 11.81 10.65 9.04
C ASN A 82 13.27 10.20 9.11
N LEU A 83 13.51 8.91 8.97
CA LEU A 83 14.86 8.35 8.94
C LEU A 83 15.27 8.14 7.50
N VAL A 84 16.47 8.61 7.13
CA VAL A 84 17.08 8.31 5.83
C VAL A 84 18.50 7.82 6.04
N ALA A 85 18.77 6.58 5.62
CA ALA A 85 20.10 5.98 5.61
C ALA A 85 20.58 5.77 4.18
N ARG A 86 21.88 5.81 3.93
CA ARG A 86 22.44 5.67 2.58
C ARG A 86 23.63 4.73 2.58
N TYR A 87 23.51 3.62 1.85
CA TYR A 87 24.63 2.76 1.50
C TYR A 87 25.25 3.19 0.19
N LYS A 88 26.58 3.42 0.19
CA LYS A 88 27.32 3.92 -0.96
C LYS A 88 27.68 2.81 -1.93
N GLY A 89 27.25 2.97 -3.19
CA GLY A 89 27.73 2.18 -4.34
C GLY A 89 28.86 2.88 -5.09
N THR A 90 29.18 2.40 -6.30
CA THR A 90 30.21 2.99 -7.15
C THR A 90 29.77 4.27 -7.88
N GLY A 91 28.48 4.57 -7.89
CA GLY A 91 27.92 5.71 -8.60
C GLY A 91 27.83 5.53 -10.12
N ALA A 92 27.94 4.30 -10.64
CA ALA A 92 27.81 4.02 -12.07
C ALA A 92 26.35 4.20 -12.57
N LYS A 93 25.38 4.05 -11.69
CA LYS A 93 23.95 4.33 -11.93
C LYS A 93 23.42 5.32 -10.88
N ARG A 94 22.31 5.99 -11.17
CA ARG A 94 21.61 6.83 -10.18
C ARG A 94 21.08 5.97 -9.02
N PRO A 95 20.87 6.54 -7.81
CA PRO A 95 20.47 5.80 -6.63
C PRO A 95 19.16 5.01 -6.80
N LEU A 96 19.00 3.95 -5.99
CA LEU A 96 17.76 3.23 -5.72
C LEU A 96 17.26 3.64 -4.33
N LEU A 97 15.98 3.97 -4.22
CA LEU A 97 15.32 4.30 -2.96
C LEU A 97 14.42 3.14 -2.54
N LEU A 98 14.51 2.69 -1.30
CA LEU A 98 13.51 1.90 -0.62
C LEU A 98 12.83 2.79 0.40
N ILE A 99 11.50 2.84 0.39
CA ILE A 99 10.72 3.71 1.27
C ILE A 99 9.53 2.94 1.84
N ALA A 100 9.26 3.16 3.12
CA ALA A 100 8.10 2.63 3.84
C ALA A 100 7.68 3.62 4.91
N HIS A 101 6.38 3.72 5.23
CA HIS A 101 5.94 4.54 6.35
C HIS A 101 5.89 3.74 7.65
N VAL A 102 6.00 4.43 8.78
CA VAL A 102 5.96 3.82 10.11
C VAL A 102 4.81 4.32 10.97
N ASP A 103 4.10 5.35 10.52
CA ASP A 103 2.82 5.71 11.12
C ASP A 103 1.74 4.68 10.78
N VAL A 104 0.69 4.65 11.57
CA VAL A 104 -0.41 3.69 11.41
C VAL A 104 -1.73 4.37 11.72
N VAL A 105 -2.85 3.85 11.19
CA VAL A 105 -4.17 4.33 11.55
C VAL A 105 -4.52 4.00 13.00
N PRO A 106 -5.34 4.85 13.67
CA PRO A 106 -5.80 4.62 15.04
C PRO A 106 -6.54 3.29 15.23
N VAL A 107 -6.51 2.78 16.47
CA VAL A 107 -7.17 1.53 16.85
C VAL A 107 -8.41 1.75 17.73
N GLU A 108 -8.68 2.97 18.14
CA GLU A 108 -9.78 3.35 19.02
C GLU A 108 -11.14 2.97 18.41
N GLY A 109 -11.96 2.34 19.22
CA GLY A 109 -13.29 1.88 18.79
C GLY A 109 -13.30 0.62 17.94
N GLN A 110 -12.14 0.03 17.65
CA GLN A 110 -12.03 -1.23 16.91
C GLN A 110 -12.02 -2.43 17.86
N PRO A 111 -12.78 -3.51 17.58
CA PRO A 111 -12.84 -4.70 18.42
C PRO A 111 -11.67 -5.66 18.15
N TRP A 112 -10.49 -5.32 18.65
CA TRP A 112 -9.31 -6.18 18.56
C TRP A 112 -9.41 -7.40 19.48
N THR A 113 -9.04 -8.59 18.98
CA THR A 113 -8.99 -9.83 19.78
C THR A 113 -7.62 -10.13 20.39
N VAL A 114 -6.59 -9.38 19.96
CA VAL A 114 -5.22 -9.40 20.49
C VAL A 114 -4.75 -7.97 20.73
N PRO A 115 -3.73 -7.72 21.56
CA PRO A 115 -3.18 -6.37 21.73
C PRO A 115 -2.64 -5.82 20.39
N PRO A 116 -3.12 -4.65 19.90
CA PRO A 116 -2.74 -4.15 18.56
C PRO A 116 -1.26 -3.73 18.45
N PHE A 117 -0.64 -3.28 19.54
CA PHE A 117 0.77 -2.86 19.59
C PHE A 117 1.67 -3.92 20.24
N GLN A 118 1.36 -5.19 20.00
CA GLN A 118 2.18 -6.34 20.37
C GLN A 118 2.15 -7.34 19.21
N LEU A 119 3.32 -7.63 18.62
CA LEU A 119 3.40 -8.65 17.59
C LEU A 119 3.00 -10.02 18.15
N THR A 120 1.84 -10.52 17.77
CA THR A 120 1.27 -11.76 18.28
C THR A 120 1.20 -12.80 17.18
N GLU A 121 1.86 -13.95 17.36
CA GLU A 121 1.70 -15.09 16.47
C GLU A 121 0.60 -16.01 16.98
N LYS A 122 -0.46 -16.20 16.17
CA LYS A 122 -1.59 -17.05 16.52
C LYS A 122 -2.21 -17.64 15.24
N ASP A 123 -2.57 -18.91 15.27
CA ASP A 123 -3.27 -19.63 14.18
C ASP A 123 -2.58 -19.49 12.80
N GLY A 124 -1.24 -19.41 12.78
CA GLY A 124 -0.44 -19.27 11.57
C GLY A 124 -0.36 -17.84 11.01
N PHE A 125 -0.87 -16.85 11.75
CA PHE A 125 -0.79 -15.43 11.41
C PHE A 125 0.05 -14.65 12.41
N LEU A 126 0.66 -13.59 11.91
CA LEU A 126 1.24 -12.50 12.72
C LEU A 126 0.23 -11.37 12.78
N TYR A 127 -0.20 -11.03 13.98
CA TYR A 127 -1.13 -9.95 14.28
C TYR A 127 -0.40 -8.74 14.84
N GLY A 128 -0.87 -7.56 14.51
CA GLY A 128 -0.43 -6.29 15.06
C GLY A 128 -0.79 -5.14 14.11
N ARG A 129 -1.03 -3.95 14.64
CA ARG A 129 -1.28 -2.77 13.82
C ARG A 129 0.03 -2.40 13.07
N GLY A 130 -0.06 -2.28 11.73
CA GLY A 130 1.07 -2.00 10.86
C GLY A 130 1.86 -3.23 10.41
N VAL A 131 1.44 -4.46 10.76
CA VAL A 131 2.17 -5.67 10.28
C VAL A 131 2.15 -5.80 8.76
N ASN A 132 1.16 -5.23 8.09
CA ASN A 132 1.07 -5.13 6.63
C ASN A 132 1.28 -3.69 6.15
N ASP A 133 0.73 -2.71 6.87
CA ASP A 133 0.59 -1.32 6.46
C ASP A 133 1.24 -0.37 7.50
N ASP A 134 2.56 0.00 7.40
CA ASP A 134 3.57 -0.57 6.49
C ASP A 134 4.84 -0.95 7.26
N LYS A 135 4.73 -1.13 8.59
CA LYS A 135 5.86 -1.56 9.46
C LYS A 135 6.47 -2.88 9.02
N GLY A 136 5.67 -3.72 8.34
CA GLY A 136 6.15 -4.97 7.75
C GLY A 136 7.22 -4.75 6.68
N MET A 137 7.02 -3.83 5.74
CA MET A 137 8.03 -3.46 4.74
C MET A 137 9.17 -2.67 5.37
N ALA A 138 8.85 -1.75 6.30
CA ALA A 138 9.86 -1.01 7.06
C ALA A 138 10.87 -1.94 7.76
N ALA A 139 10.40 -3.04 8.36
CA ALA A 139 11.26 -4.03 9.01
C ALA A 139 12.21 -4.72 8.03
N VAL A 140 11.74 -5.07 6.82
CA VAL A 140 12.57 -5.64 5.76
C VAL A 140 13.62 -4.63 5.29
N ILE A 141 13.25 -3.36 5.12
CA ILE A 141 14.14 -2.27 4.72
C ILE A 141 15.27 -2.09 5.73
N VAL A 142 14.96 -2.08 7.03
CA VAL A 142 15.96 -1.95 8.10
C VAL A 142 16.90 -3.14 8.14
N ALA A 143 16.38 -4.37 8.08
CA ALA A 143 17.20 -5.58 8.06
C ALA A 143 18.14 -5.60 6.84
N LEU A 144 17.69 -5.10 5.69
CA LEU A 144 18.50 -5.00 4.48
C LEU A 144 19.60 -3.94 4.60
N ALA A 145 19.31 -2.79 5.24
CA ALA A 145 20.31 -1.79 5.55
C ALA A 145 21.41 -2.35 6.47
N ASP A 146 21.05 -3.07 7.52
CA ASP A 146 22.00 -3.74 8.39
C ASP A 146 22.82 -4.82 7.68
N GLU A 147 22.18 -5.64 6.84
CA GLU A 147 22.89 -6.63 6.03
C GLU A 147 23.92 -5.98 5.12
N MET A 148 23.55 -4.91 4.40
CA MET A 148 24.48 -4.18 3.53
C MET A 148 25.60 -3.50 4.33
N GLY A 149 25.30 -2.90 5.48
CA GLY A 149 26.28 -2.31 6.38
C GLY A 149 27.32 -3.31 6.88
N ARG A 150 26.90 -4.54 7.17
CA ARG A 150 27.75 -5.63 7.66
C ARG A 150 28.53 -6.32 6.53
N THR A 151 27.89 -6.63 5.41
CA THR A 151 28.48 -7.42 4.31
C THR A 151 29.26 -6.59 3.30
N LYS A 152 28.97 -5.28 3.26
CA LYS A 152 29.63 -4.29 2.37
C LYS A 152 29.67 -4.72 0.90
N PRO A 153 28.51 -5.07 0.28
CA PRO A 153 28.46 -5.53 -1.10
C PRO A 153 28.92 -4.43 -2.06
N ARG A 154 29.57 -4.83 -3.15
CA ARG A 154 29.92 -3.89 -4.23
C ARG A 154 28.70 -3.71 -5.14
N LEU A 155 28.11 -2.50 -5.12
CA LEU A 155 26.92 -2.14 -5.88
C LEU A 155 27.22 -1.08 -6.93
N SER A 156 26.49 -1.05 -8.05
CA SER A 156 26.64 -0.06 -9.12
C SER A 156 26.03 1.31 -8.76
N ARG A 157 25.08 1.34 -7.84
CA ARG A 157 24.37 2.56 -7.37
C ARG A 157 24.30 2.62 -5.86
N ASP A 158 24.13 3.84 -5.33
CA ASP A 158 23.76 4.02 -3.93
C ASP A 158 22.39 3.38 -3.67
N VAL A 159 22.19 2.83 -2.47
CA VAL A 159 20.88 2.40 -1.98
C VAL A 159 20.49 3.32 -0.82
N ILE A 160 19.34 3.97 -0.96
CA ILE A 160 18.76 4.86 0.05
C ILE A 160 17.64 4.09 0.73
N PHE A 161 17.62 4.12 2.06
CA PHE A 161 16.61 3.52 2.91
C PHE A 161 15.89 4.65 3.64
N ALA A 162 14.60 4.83 3.37
CA ALA A 162 13.78 5.86 3.99
C ALA A 162 12.63 5.24 4.79
N LEU A 163 12.49 5.66 6.04
CA LEU A 163 11.32 5.35 6.86
C LEU A 163 10.62 6.65 7.19
N THR A 164 9.36 6.78 6.80
CA THR A 164 8.63 8.06 6.79
C THR A 164 7.49 8.09 7.80
N ALA A 165 7.09 9.31 8.15
CA ALA A 165 5.94 9.63 8.98
C ALA A 165 4.75 10.07 8.11
N GLY A 166 3.51 9.92 8.64
CA GLY A 166 2.33 10.64 8.19
C GLY A 166 1.80 10.29 6.80
N GLU A 167 2.06 9.10 6.28
CA GLU A 167 1.44 8.60 5.05
C GLU A 167 -0.08 8.53 5.20
N GLU A 168 -0.55 7.93 6.30
CA GLU A 168 -1.96 7.74 6.66
C GLU A 168 -2.75 9.06 6.84
N THR A 169 -2.01 10.15 6.95
CA THR A 169 -2.58 11.52 7.03
C THR A 169 -2.25 12.36 5.79
N GLY A 170 -1.84 11.72 4.68
CA GLY A 170 -1.62 12.36 3.39
C GLY A 170 -0.17 12.72 3.05
N GLY A 171 0.82 12.23 3.81
CA GLY A 171 2.24 12.37 3.52
C GLY A 171 2.87 13.72 3.84
N ALA A 172 2.09 14.67 4.37
CA ALA A 172 2.57 16.04 4.63
C ALA A 172 3.72 16.12 5.63
N SER A 173 3.88 15.11 6.49
CA SER A 173 4.97 15.00 7.47
C SER A 173 6.11 14.08 7.01
N GLY A 174 5.90 13.28 5.98
CA GLY A 174 6.79 12.24 5.49
C GLY A 174 7.31 12.50 4.08
N ALA A 175 6.96 11.61 3.15
CA ALA A 175 7.50 11.65 1.78
C ALA A 175 7.22 12.97 1.07
N GLN A 176 6.05 13.59 1.26
CA GLN A 176 5.78 14.92 0.68
C GLN A 176 6.71 15.98 1.25
N TRP A 177 6.94 15.94 2.59
CA TRP A 177 7.85 16.88 3.23
C TRP A 177 9.29 16.69 2.76
N LEU A 178 9.77 15.45 2.68
CA LEU A 178 11.09 15.12 2.15
C LEU A 178 11.24 15.59 0.70
N ALA A 179 10.23 15.31 -0.14
CA ALA A 179 10.25 15.73 -1.55
C ALA A 179 10.36 17.25 -1.73
N ARG A 180 9.73 18.04 -0.84
CA ARG A 180 9.73 19.51 -0.90
C ARG A 180 10.95 20.15 -0.24
N ASN A 181 11.42 19.60 0.89
CA ASN A 181 12.38 20.25 1.77
C ASN A 181 13.75 19.57 1.79
N ARG A 182 13.81 18.27 1.54
CA ARG A 182 15.03 17.47 1.64
C ARG A 182 15.13 16.46 0.50
N LYS A 183 14.83 16.92 -0.73
CA LYS A 183 14.99 16.09 -1.93
C LYS A 183 16.40 15.50 -2.05
N ASP A 184 17.42 16.21 -1.57
CA ASP A 184 18.81 15.77 -1.52
C ASP A 184 18.99 14.39 -0.84
N LEU A 185 18.18 14.08 0.16
CA LEU A 185 18.23 12.80 0.87
C LEU A 185 17.65 11.65 0.09
N ILE A 186 16.60 11.88 -0.70
CA ILE A 186 15.79 10.84 -1.34
C ILE A 186 15.90 10.83 -2.87
N ASP A 187 16.71 11.71 -3.50
CA ASP A 187 16.82 11.75 -4.97
C ASP A 187 17.37 10.42 -5.52
N ALA A 188 16.54 9.75 -6.32
CA ALA A 188 16.81 8.44 -6.87
C ALA A 188 16.29 8.31 -8.31
N GLU A 189 16.70 7.26 -9.01
CA GLU A 189 16.16 6.90 -10.33
C GLU A 189 14.87 6.10 -10.18
N ILE A 190 14.90 5.13 -9.26
CA ILE A 190 13.82 4.19 -8.97
C ILE A 190 13.57 4.22 -7.46
N ALA A 191 12.30 4.17 -7.08
CA ALA A 191 11.89 3.92 -5.71
C ALA A 191 11.04 2.64 -5.64
N LEU A 192 11.27 1.84 -4.62
CA LEU A 192 10.44 0.70 -4.22
C LEU A 192 9.67 1.12 -2.96
N ASN A 193 8.35 1.09 -3.04
CA ASN A 193 7.41 1.49 -2.00
C ASN A 193 6.36 0.40 -1.80
N GLU A 194 5.47 0.58 -0.85
CA GLU A 194 4.23 -0.19 -0.73
C GLU A 194 3.30 -0.03 -1.95
N GLY A 195 2.21 -0.79 -2.00
CA GLY A 195 1.13 -0.62 -2.98
C GLY A 195 1.16 -1.59 -4.16
N GLY A 196 2.05 -2.59 -4.17
CA GLY A 196 1.92 -3.80 -4.97
C GLY A 196 1.16 -4.88 -4.21
N SER A 197 0.96 -6.03 -4.82
CA SER A 197 0.44 -7.23 -4.15
C SER A 197 1.15 -8.49 -4.61
N ALA A 198 1.02 -9.56 -3.80
CA ALA A 198 1.34 -10.90 -4.22
C ALA A 198 0.11 -11.76 -3.91
N ARG A 199 -0.57 -12.23 -4.96
CA ARG A 199 -1.83 -12.95 -4.84
C ARG A 199 -1.58 -14.44 -4.64
N LEU A 200 -2.20 -14.99 -3.61
CA LEU A 200 -2.23 -16.42 -3.36
C LEU A 200 -3.37 -17.09 -4.14
N ASP A 201 -3.19 -18.36 -4.45
CA ASP A 201 -4.30 -19.21 -4.88
C ASP A 201 -5.38 -19.31 -3.78
N ASP A 202 -6.55 -19.84 -4.13
CA ASP A 202 -7.70 -19.89 -3.22
C ASP A 202 -7.41 -20.70 -1.94
N ASP A 203 -6.46 -21.63 -2.00
CA ASP A 203 -6.03 -22.44 -0.85
C ASP A 203 -4.96 -21.75 0.01
N GLY A 204 -4.45 -20.59 -0.41
CA GLY A 204 -3.38 -19.84 0.26
C GLY A 204 -2.02 -20.55 0.28
N ASN A 205 -1.79 -21.48 -0.66
CA ASN A 205 -0.60 -22.33 -0.68
C ASN A 205 0.46 -21.92 -1.70
N ARG A 206 0.08 -21.16 -2.71
CA ARG A 206 0.98 -20.77 -3.81
C ARG A 206 0.71 -19.32 -4.22
N VAL A 207 1.79 -18.57 -4.44
CA VAL A 207 1.71 -17.26 -5.11
C VAL A 207 1.48 -17.51 -6.61
N VAL A 208 0.39 -16.96 -7.14
CA VAL A 208 -0.01 -17.09 -8.55
C VAL A 208 0.28 -15.85 -9.37
N GLU A 209 0.35 -14.68 -8.69
CA GLU A 209 0.60 -13.39 -9.31
C GLU A 209 1.40 -12.50 -8.37
N VAL A 210 2.27 -11.68 -8.96
CA VAL A 210 3.05 -10.66 -8.25
C VAL A 210 2.85 -9.34 -9.00
N ASP A 211 2.27 -8.37 -8.32
CA ASP A 211 1.95 -7.08 -8.90
C ASP A 211 3.12 -6.11 -8.73
N LEU A 212 3.37 -5.38 -9.78
CA LEU A 212 4.18 -4.17 -9.77
C LEU A 212 3.23 -2.96 -9.80
N GLY A 213 3.03 -2.30 -8.68
CA GLY A 213 2.20 -1.11 -8.57
C GLY A 213 2.80 0.06 -9.36
N ALA A 214 2.50 0.13 -10.66
CA ALA A 214 3.06 1.13 -11.57
C ALA A 214 2.26 2.44 -11.60
N ALA A 215 1.02 2.39 -11.22
CA ALA A 215 0.09 3.51 -11.17
C ALA A 215 -0.80 3.44 -9.93
N GLU A 216 -1.40 4.56 -9.58
CA GLU A 216 -2.41 4.65 -8.52
C GLU A 216 -3.36 5.82 -8.80
N LYS A 217 -4.59 5.71 -8.28
CA LYS A 217 -5.56 6.79 -8.40
C LYS A 217 -5.21 7.93 -7.45
N THR A 218 -5.43 9.15 -7.89
CA THR A 218 -5.24 10.33 -7.03
C THR A 218 -6.42 10.49 -6.09
N PHE A 219 -6.15 10.65 -4.81
CA PHE A 219 -7.15 11.00 -3.80
C PHE A 219 -7.38 12.51 -3.81
N GLN A 220 -8.65 12.93 -3.92
CA GLN A 220 -9.06 14.34 -3.76
C GLN A 220 -10.46 14.41 -3.17
N SER A 221 -10.62 15.19 -2.10
CA SER A 221 -11.93 15.55 -1.59
C SER A 221 -12.33 16.95 -2.05
N TYR A 222 -13.60 17.10 -2.38
CA TYR A 222 -14.22 18.36 -2.75
C TYR A 222 -15.28 18.70 -1.72
N ARG A 223 -15.29 19.96 -1.26
CA ARG A 223 -16.35 20.51 -0.42
C ARG A 223 -17.38 21.16 -1.33
N LEU A 224 -18.62 20.80 -1.13
CA LEU A 224 -19.79 21.44 -1.74
C LEU A 224 -20.47 22.30 -0.67
N VAL A 225 -20.76 23.54 -1.01
CA VAL A 225 -21.41 24.49 -0.08
C VAL A 225 -22.56 25.17 -0.80
N VAL A 226 -23.72 25.17 -0.17
CA VAL A 226 -24.89 25.96 -0.56
C VAL A 226 -25.24 26.90 0.56
N ARG A 227 -25.35 28.21 0.28
CA ARG A 227 -25.66 29.24 1.27
C ARG A 227 -27.16 29.53 1.32
N GLY A 228 -27.66 29.89 2.48
CA GLY A 228 -29.05 30.28 2.72
C GLY A 228 -29.16 31.42 3.70
N ASN A 229 -30.37 31.86 3.90
CA ASN A 229 -30.65 33.04 4.76
C ASN A 229 -30.88 32.69 6.23
N GLY A 230 -31.03 31.39 6.57
CA GLY A 230 -31.42 30.98 7.91
C GLY A 230 -32.88 31.35 8.23
N GLY A 231 -33.31 31.10 9.46
CA GLY A 231 -34.65 31.48 9.92
C GLY A 231 -35.37 30.38 10.69
N HIS A 232 -36.63 30.62 10.99
CA HIS A 232 -37.49 29.67 11.70
C HIS A 232 -38.22 28.76 10.70
N SER A 233 -38.21 27.45 10.93
CA SER A 233 -38.77 26.45 10.00
C SER A 233 -40.30 26.57 9.76
N SER A 234 -41.03 27.28 10.65
CA SER A 234 -42.46 27.55 10.45
C SER A 234 -42.73 28.54 9.30
N ILE A 235 -41.70 29.24 8.82
CA ILE A 235 -41.78 30.17 7.68
C ILE A 235 -40.79 29.63 6.62
N PRO A 236 -41.18 28.60 5.83
CA PRO A 236 -40.31 28.00 4.85
C PRO A 236 -39.91 29.00 3.76
N PRO A 237 -38.67 28.93 3.27
CA PRO A 237 -38.20 29.80 2.19
C PRO A 237 -38.97 29.51 0.88
N THR A 238 -39.18 30.55 0.09
CA THR A 238 -39.83 30.43 -1.22
C THR A 238 -38.85 30.38 -2.38
N ASP A 239 -37.60 30.74 -2.16
CA ASP A 239 -36.58 30.97 -3.17
C ASP A 239 -35.34 30.12 -3.02
N SER A 240 -34.93 29.75 -1.80
CA SER A 240 -33.75 28.96 -1.57
C SER A 240 -33.84 28.05 -0.36
N ASP A 241 -33.64 26.77 -0.53
CA ASP A 241 -33.46 25.80 0.53
C ASP A 241 -32.07 25.16 0.37
N PRO A 242 -31.08 25.53 1.19
CA PRO A 242 -29.73 25.02 1.05
C PRO A 242 -29.64 23.50 1.13
N VAL A 243 -30.41 22.86 2.02
CA VAL A 243 -30.40 21.41 2.21
C VAL A 243 -30.99 20.71 0.98
N LEU A 244 -32.11 21.21 0.47
CA LEU A 244 -32.74 20.63 -0.73
C LEU A 244 -31.88 20.83 -1.97
N THR A 245 -31.30 22.01 -2.17
CA THR A 245 -30.40 22.31 -3.28
C THR A 245 -29.17 21.43 -3.24
N LEU A 246 -28.51 21.29 -2.09
CA LEU A 246 -27.37 20.40 -1.90
C LEU A 246 -27.76 18.94 -2.15
N SER A 247 -28.91 18.49 -1.65
CA SER A 247 -29.39 17.12 -1.84
C SER A 247 -29.57 16.79 -3.34
N ARG A 248 -30.12 17.71 -4.12
CA ARG A 248 -30.25 17.55 -5.58
C ARG A 248 -28.89 17.45 -6.27
N ALA A 249 -27.92 18.26 -5.86
CA ALA A 249 -26.55 18.19 -6.37
C ALA A 249 -25.90 16.83 -6.06
N LEU A 250 -26.07 16.33 -4.83
CA LEU A 250 -25.52 15.03 -4.41
C LEU A 250 -26.17 13.86 -5.14
N VAL A 251 -27.48 13.91 -5.43
CA VAL A 251 -28.15 12.87 -6.25
C VAL A 251 -27.55 12.87 -7.66
N LYS A 252 -27.42 14.04 -8.31
CA LYS A 252 -26.79 14.12 -9.64
C LYS A 252 -25.37 13.54 -9.65
N ILE A 253 -24.55 13.86 -8.63
CA ILE A 253 -23.19 13.30 -8.50
C ILE A 253 -23.22 11.79 -8.28
N GLY A 254 -24.10 11.29 -7.44
CA GLY A 254 -24.24 9.88 -7.12
C GLY A 254 -24.70 9.02 -8.30
N GLU A 255 -25.53 9.58 -9.17
CA GLU A 255 -26.03 8.93 -10.38
C GLU A 255 -25.06 9.05 -11.57
N PHE A 256 -24.18 10.05 -11.55
CA PHE A 256 -23.23 10.27 -12.63
C PHE A 256 -22.14 9.19 -12.63
N ARG A 257 -21.87 8.65 -13.80
CA ARG A 257 -20.77 7.71 -14.04
C ARG A 257 -19.74 8.37 -14.95
N PHE A 258 -18.52 8.51 -14.43
CA PHE A 258 -17.40 8.88 -15.28
C PHE A 258 -17.21 7.82 -16.39
N PRO A 259 -16.82 8.21 -17.61
CA PRO A 259 -16.63 7.26 -18.71
C PRO A 259 -15.64 6.15 -18.34
N ALA A 260 -16.00 4.90 -18.65
CA ALA A 260 -15.10 3.77 -18.53
C ALA A 260 -14.00 3.86 -19.60
N ARG A 261 -12.76 3.62 -19.18
CA ARG A 261 -11.60 3.63 -20.06
C ARG A 261 -10.48 2.76 -19.53
N VAL A 262 -9.55 2.43 -20.38
CA VAL A 262 -8.39 1.61 -20.06
C VAL A 262 -7.13 2.43 -20.29
N ILE A 263 -6.27 2.48 -19.30
CA ILE A 263 -4.91 3.00 -19.41
C ILE A 263 -3.92 1.85 -19.56
N ALA A 264 -2.67 2.13 -19.94
CA ALA A 264 -1.67 1.08 -20.17
C ALA A 264 -1.51 0.14 -18.96
N ALA A 265 -1.42 0.67 -17.74
CA ALA A 265 -1.26 -0.14 -16.52
C ALA A 265 -2.48 -1.04 -16.27
N SER A 266 -3.71 -0.52 -16.38
CA SER A 266 -4.93 -1.31 -16.16
C SER A 266 -5.20 -2.32 -17.29
N ARG A 267 -4.63 -2.11 -18.47
CA ARG A 267 -4.76 -3.05 -19.58
C ARG A 267 -4.03 -4.37 -19.32
N ASP A 268 -2.80 -4.29 -18.82
CA ASP A 268 -2.00 -5.47 -18.51
C ASP A 268 -2.61 -6.26 -17.34
N GLU A 269 -3.15 -5.55 -16.35
CA GLU A 269 -3.87 -6.09 -15.23
C GLU A 269 -5.13 -6.87 -15.68
N LEU A 270 -6.01 -6.26 -16.48
CA LEU A 270 -7.19 -6.94 -17.02
C LEU A 270 -6.82 -8.19 -17.86
N ALA A 271 -5.72 -8.13 -18.63
CA ALA A 271 -5.25 -9.30 -19.37
C ALA A 271 -4.78 -10.44 -18.46
N ALA A 272 -4.26 -10.15 -17.29
CA ALA A 272 -3.82 -11.12 -16.30
C ALA A 272 -5.03 -11.68 -15.53
N ASP A 273 -5.92 -10.81 -15.05
CA ASP A 273 -7.12 -11.20 -14.30
C ASP A 273 -8.05 -12.10 -15.11
N ALA A 274 -8.20 -11.84 -16.41
CA ALA A 274 -8.98 -12.67 -17.33
C ALA A 274 -8.56 -14.16 -17.33
N ARG A 275 -7.33 -14.50 -16.91
CA ARG A 275 -6.85 -15.88 -16.81
C ARG A 275 -7.23 -16.55 -15.50
N LEU A 276 -7.62 -15.77 -14.51
CA LEU A 276 -7.87 -16.20 -13.15
C LEU A 276 -9.34 -16.08 -12.76
N GLU A 277 -10.10 -15.24 -13.48
CA GLU A 277 -11.53 -15.03 -13.27
C GLU A 277 -12.39 -16.05 -14.05
N LYS A 278 -13.70 -16.01 -13.81
CA LYS A 278 -14.69 -16.88 -14.47
C LYS A 278 -15.55 -16.08 -15.45
N PRO A 279 -16.10 -16.73 -16.50
CA PRO A 279 -17.10 -16.08 -17.33
C PRO A 279 -18.32 -15.59 -16.53
N PRO A 280 -18.92 -14.45 -16.88
CA PRO A 280 -18.64 -13.61 -18.08
C PRO A 280 -17.54 -12.56 -17.84
N ILE A 281 -17.03 -12.38 -16.60
CA ILE A 281 -16.04 -11.36 -16.27
C ILE A 281 -14.74 -11.61 -17.04
N ALA A 282 -14.18 -12.82 -16.97
CA ALA A 282 -12.95 -13.19 -17.70
C ALA A 282 -13.00 -12.87 -19.20
N GLU A 283 -14.14 -13.15 -19.85
CA GLU A 283 -14.31 -12.86 -21.29
C GLU A 283 -14.36 -11.36 -21.59
N ALA A 284 -15.01 -10.58 -20.75
CA ALA A 284 -15.10 -9.13 -20.89
C ALA A 284 -13.72 -8.47 -20.66
N GLU A 285 -13.00 -8.88 -19.61
CA GLU A 285 -11.63 -8.42 -19.34
C GLU A 285 -10.69 -8.73 -20.50
N ALA A 286 -10.73 -9.95 -21.03
CA ALA A 286 -9.91 -10.35 -22.16
C ALA A 286 -10.20 -9.50 -23.41
N ARG A 287 -11.47 -9.20 -23.71
CA ARG A 287 -11.85 -8.31 -24.83
C ARG A 287 -11.36 -6.89 -24.62
N VAL A 288 -11.61 -6.33 -23.44
CA VAL A 288 -11.18 -4.97 -23.09
C VAL A 288 -9.67 -4.83 -23.16
N ALA A 289 -8.94 -5.80 -22.61
CA ALA A 289 -7.48 -5.83 -22.66
C ALA A 289 -6.95 -5.93 -24.10
N ALA A 290 -7.56 -6.75 -24.95
CA ALA A 290 -7.16 -6.91 -26.35
C ALA A 290 -7.41 -5.65 -27.17
N LEU A 291 -8.60 -5.04 -27.02
CA LEU A 291 -9.03 -3.90 -27.83
C LEU A 291 -8.51 -2.55 -27.28
N GLY A 292 -8.20 -2.46 -25.99
CA GLY A 292 -7.87 -1.20 -25.32
C GLY A 292 -9.04 -0.24 -25.21
N GLN A 293 -10.28 -0.75 -25.35
CA GLN A 293 -11.53 0.01 -25.31
C GLN A 293 -12.57 -0.77 -24.53
N VAL A 294 -13.47 -0.06 -23.85
CA VAL A 294 -14.58 -0.63 -23.10
C VAL A 294 -15.87 -0.43 -23.89
N SER A 295 -16.51 -1.51 -24.34
CA SER A 295 -17.84 -1.43 -24.97
C SER A 295 -18.92 -1.29 -23.89
N ASP A 296 -20.13 -0.83 -24.28
CA ASP A 296 -21.27 -0.72 -23.36
C ASP A 296 -21.64 -2.08 -22.72
N ASP A 297 -21.49 -3.17 -23.49
CA ASP A 297 -21.74 -4.52 -22.99
C ASP A 297 -20.69 -4.97 -21.98
N ASP A 298 -19.42 -4.72 -22.26
CA ASP A 298 -18.33 -5.04 -21.35
C ASP A 298 -18.41 -4.16 -20.08
N GLU A 299 -18.71 -2.87 -20.21
CA GLU A 299 -18.94 -1.98 -19.08
C GLU A 299 -20.05 -2.52 -18.17
N ARG A 300 -21.17 -2.96 -18.73
CA ARG A 300 -22.30 -3.52 -17.98
C ARG A 300 -21.94 -4.79 -17.23
N ILE A 301 -21.04 -5.61 -17.77
CA ILE A 301 -20.54 -6.82 -17.13
C ILE A 301 -19.55 -6.44 -16.01
N LEU A 302 -18.51 -5.70 -16.35
CA LEU A 302 -17.38 -5.41 -15.50
C LEU A 302 -17.74 -4.49 -14.33
N SER A 303 -18.65 -3.53 -14.53
CA SER A 303 -19.09 -2.61 -13.47
C SER A 303 -19.92 -3.27 -12.36
N LYS A 304 -20.27 -4.56 -12.48
CA LYS A 304 -20.91 -5.33 -11.38
C LYS A 304 -19.90 -5.72 -10.31
N ASP A 305 -18.64 -5.91 -10.66
CA ASP A 305 -17.57 -6.03 -9.69
C ASP A 305 -17.11 -4.62 -9.27
N ARG A 306 -17.10 -4.38 -7.96
CA ARG A 306 -16.79 -3.05 -7.39
C ARG A 306 -15.34 -2.65 -7.62
N LEU A 307 -14.42 -3.60 -7.56
CA LEU A 307 -13.00 -3.36 -7.74
C LEU A 307 -12.69 -3.09 -9.21
N VAL A 308 -13.18 -3.95 -10.11
CA VAL A 308 -13.02 -3.75 -11.56
C VAL A 308 -13.65 -2.42 -12.00
N ASN A 309 -14.86 -2.10 -11.51
CA ASN A 309 -15.47 -0.77 -11.79
C ASN A 309 -14.59 0.39 -11.33
N ALA A 310 -13.92 0.26 -10.17
CA ALA A 310 -13.00 1.28 -9.68
C ALA A 310 -11.74 1.39 -10.55
N HIS A 311 -11.26 0.32 -11.17
CA HIS A 311 -10.11 0.34 -12.08
C HIS A 311 -10.44 0.95 -13.45
N LEU A 312 -11.72 0.97 -13.85
CA LEU A 312 -12.12 1.47 -15.17
C LEU A 312 -12.37 2.99 -15.23
N ARG A 313 -12.52 3.69 -14.09
CA ARG A 313 -12.95 5.10 -14.12
C ARG A 313 -12.60 5.88 -12.86
N THR A 314 -12.63 7.20 -12.97
CA THR A 314 -12.72 8.08 -11.79
C THR A 314 -14.01 7.79 -11.04
N THR A 315 -13.94 7.68 -9.71
CA THR A 315 -15.08 7.42 -8.84
C THR A 315 -15.20 8.50 -7.78
N CYS A 316 -16.42 8.98 -7.52
CA CYS A 316 -16.68 9.98 -6.49
C CYS A 316 -17.82 9.50 -5.60
N VAL A 317 -17.66 9.62 -4.28
CA VAL A 317 -18.66 9.26 -3.28
C VAL A 317 -18.83 10.36 -2.24
N THR A 318 -20.06 10.62 -1.82
CA THR A 318 -20.32 11.52 -0.71
C THR A 318 -19.97 10.85 0.60
N THR A 319 -19.10 11.46 1.39
CA THR A 319 -18.62 10.90 2.66
C THR A 319 -19.09 11.67 3.90
N GLN A 320 -19.42 12.96 3.74
CA GLN A 320 -19.91 13.79 4.82
C GLN A 320 -21.06 14.67 4.33
N LEU A 321 -22.02 14.93 5.22
CA LEU A 321 -23.15 15.81 4.96
C LEU A 321 -23.50 16.56 6.25
N GLN A 322 -23.69 17.88 6.16
CA GLN A 322 -24.02 18.75 7.27
C GLN A 322 -25.07 19.79 6.85
N GLY A 323 -26.01 20.05 7.73
CA GLY A 323 -27.05 21.05 7.55
C GLY A 323 -27.26 21.89 8.81
N SER A 324 -28.54 22.13 9.19
CA SER A 324 -28.86 22.86 10.41
C SER A 324 -28.44 22.09 11.67
N PRO A 325 -27.99 22.79 12.72
CA PRO A 325 -27.70 22.19 14.03
C PRO A 325 -28.95 21.83 14.84
N GLN A 326 -30.14 22.29 14.43
CA GLN A 326 -31.43 22.08 15.12
C GLN A 326 -32.57 21.84 14.13
N ASP A 327 -33.54 21.05 14.54
CA ASP A 327 -34.68 20.59 13.72
C ASP A 327 -35.66 21.70 13.30
N ASN A 328 -35.76 22.79 14.10
CA ASN A 328 -36.65 23.91 13.86
C ASN A 328 -35.96 25.16 13.29
N VAL A 329 -34.70 25.06 12.87
CA VAL A 329 -33.89 26.17 12.33
C VAL A 329 -33.56 25.93 10.85
N LEU A 330 -33.88 26.90 10.00
CA LEU A 330 -33.44 26.94 8.63
C LEU A 330 -31.92 27.22 8.58
N PRO A 331 -31.11 26.41 7.86
CA PRO A 331 -29.68 26.58 7.83
C PRO A 331 -29.24 27.83 7.08
N THR A 332 -28.15 28.47 7.52
CA THR A 332 -27.43 29.50 6.76
C THR A 332 -26.50 28.93 5.75
N SER A 333 -26.17 27.61 5.86
CA SER A 333 -25.44 26.83 4.85
C SER A 333 -25.80 25.36 4.99
N ALA A 334 -25.68 24.62 3.87
CA ALA A 334 -25.59 23.17 3.84
C ALA A 334 -24.31 22.79 3.16
N GLU A 335 -23.62 21.76 3.67
CA GLU A 335 -22.29 21.37 3.22
C GLU A 335 -22.19 19.86 3.05
N ALA A 336 -21.39 19.44 2.05
CA ALA A 336 -21.04 18.04 1.86
C ALA A 336 -19.57 17.89 1.46
N THR A 337 -18.99 16.74 1.81
CA THR A 337 -17.71 16.32 1.28
C THR A 337 -17.93 15.18 0.29
N VAL A 338 -17.44 15.38 -0.93
CA VAL A 338 -17.40 14.35 -1.98
C VAL A 338 -15.95 13.93 -2.16
N ASN A 339 -15.65 12.68 -1.83
CA ASN A 339 -14.34 12.08 -2.02
C ASN A 339 -14.24 11.45 -3.39
N CYS A 340 -13.24 11.85 -4.16
CA CYS A 340 -12.97 11.30 -5.48
C CYS A 340 -11.64 10.54 -5.51
N ARG A 341 -11.65 9.42 -6.23
CA ARG A 341 -10.47 8.65 -6.63
C ARG A 341 -10.31 8.82 -8.12
N ILE A 342 -9.37 9.67 -8.50
CA ILE A 342 -9.20 10.20 -9.88
C ILE A 342 -8.21 9.30 -10.61
N MET A 343 -8.49 8.96 -11.87
CA MET A 343 -7.59 8.20 -12.73
C MET A 343 -6.26 8.93 -12.91
N PRO A 344 -5.11 8.22 -12.99
CA PRO A 344 -3.78 8.85 -13.03
C PRO A 344 -3.47 9.68 -14.26
N ASP A 345 -4.29 9.59 -15.31
CA ASP A 345 -4.22 10.38 -16.54
C ASP A 345 -5.25 11.54 -16.57
N GLU A 346 -5.95 11.80 -15.45
CA GLU A 346 -6.93 12.86 -15.30
C GLU A 346 -6.48 13.85 -14.21
N THR A 347 -6.65 15.15 -14.46
CA THR A 347 -6.30 16.17 -13.47
C THR A 347 -7.45 16.48 -12.51
N ARG A 348 -7.13 17.06 -11.37
CA ARG A 348 -8.11 17.52 -10.38
C ARG A 348 -9.02 18.59 -10.98
N GLU A 349 -8.45 19.46 -11.84
CA GLU A 349 -9.16 20.54 -12.51
C GLU A 349 -10.19 19.99 -13.51
N GLN A 350 -9.88 18.91 -14.21
CA GLN A 350 -10.82 18.20 -15.09
C GLN A 350 -11.96 17.56 -14.28
N THR A 351 -11.62 16.96 -13.14
CA THR A 351 -12.62 16.34 -12.24
C THR A 351 -13.55 17.39 -11.65
N ILE A 352 -13.05 18.52 -11.11
CA ILE A 352 -13.91 19.58 -10.56
C ILE A 352 -14.80 20.21 -11.63
N ALA A 353 -14.29 20.44 -12.84
CA ALA A 353 -15.07 20.95 -13.96
C ALA A 353 -16.19 19.96 -14.36
N THR A 354 -15.92 18.65 -14.30
CA THR A 354 -16.94 17.62 -14.51
C THR A 354 -18.01 17.66 -13.44
N LEU A 355 -17.64 17.76 -12.14
CA LEU A 355 -18.59 17.87 -11.05
C LEU A 355 -19.45 19.12 -11.17
N GLN A 356 -18.87 20.28 -11.50
CA GLN A 356 -19.60 21.52 -11.74
C GLN A 356 -20.63 21.39 -12.87
N ARG A 357 -20.23 20.77 -14.00
CA ARG A 357 -21.12 20.52 -15.11
C ARG A 357 -22.24 19.54 -14.76
N VAL A 358 -21.97 18.50 -13.97
CA VAL A 358 -22.96 17.50 -13.55
C VAL A 358 -23.98 18.11 -12.59
N VAL A 359 -23.52 18.92 -11.65
CA VAL A 359 -24.38 19.64 -10.70
C VAL A 359 -25.26 20.63 -11.44
N ASP A 360 -24.70 21.37 -12.38
CA ASP A 360 -25.40 22.36 -13.22
C ASP A 360 -26.29 23.30 -12.37
N ASP A 361 -25.68 23.85 -11.32
CA ASP A 361 -26.31 24.83 -10.41
C ASP A 361 -25.22 25.76 -9.86
N PRO A 362 -25.23 27.06 -10.28
CA PRO A 362 -24.21 28.02 -9.89
C PRO A 362 -24.28 28.43 -8.42
N THR A 363 -25.36 28.09 -7.69
CA THR A 363 -25.48 28.34 -6.25
C THR A 363 -24.74 27.30 -5.41
N VAL A 364 -24.29 26.21 -6.01
CA VAL A 364 -23.48 25.18 -5.37
C VAL A 364 -22.00 25.51 -5.59
N GLU A 365 -21.36 26.04 -4.56
CA GLU A 365 -19.91 26.26 -4.56
C GLU A 365 -19.20 24.91 -4.45
N ILE A 366 -18.28 24.56 -5.38
CA ILE A 366 -17.48 23.33 -5.36
C ILE A 366 -16.00 23.69 -5.34
N GLY A 367 -15.28 23.25 -4.32
CA GLY A 367 -13.85 23.50 -4.17
C GLY A 367 -13.10 22.35 -3.50
N PRO A 368 -11.78 22.21 -3.71
CA PRO A 368 -10.97 21.19 -3.05
C PRO A 368 -10.87 21.47 -1.55
N THR A 369 -10.82 20.41 -0.72
CA THR A 369 -10.67 20.56 0.74
C THR A 369 -9.21 20.75 1.16
N ALA A 370 -8.28 20.19 0.40
CA ALA A 370 -6.85 20.28 0.61
C ALA A 370 -6.10 19.99 -0.70
N GLU A 371 -4.82 20.31 -0.75
CA GLU A 371 -3.95 19.91 -1.84
C GLU A 371 -3.33 18.55 -1.53
N PHE A 372 -3.69 17.53 -2.32
CA PHE A 372 -2.99 16.25 -2.32
C PHE A 372 -2.05 16.17 -3.53
N GLY A 373 -0.88 15.56 -3.32
CA GLY A 373 0.10 15.41 -4.38
C GLY A 373 -0.48 14.62 -5.58
N TYR A 374 -0.30 15.15 -6.77
CA TYR A 374 -0.51 14.41 -8.01
C TYR A 374 0.82 13.79 -8.45
N GLY A 375 0.80 12.50 -8.79
CA GLY A 375 1.94 11.82 -9.37
C GLY A 375 1.52 11.08 -10.64
N PRO A 376 2.23 11.25 -11.76
CA PRO A 376 2.00 10.46 -12.96
C PRO A 376 2.25 8.98 -12.68
N TYR A 377 1.81 8.08 -13.56
CA TYR A 377 2.20 6.68 -13.47
C TYR A 377 3.70 6.49 -13.82
N SER A 378 4.32 5.44 -13.27
CA SER A 378 5.68 5.02 -13.60
C SER A 378 5.61 3.96 -14.70
N PRO A 379 6.22 4.18 -15.89
CA PRO A 379 6.25 3.15 -16.93
C PRO A 379 6.92 1.87 -16.42
N ALA A 380 6.28 0.71 -16.67
CA ALA A 380 6.81 -0.60 -16.30
C ALA A 380 7.86 -1.10 -17.33
N ASP A 381 8.77 -0.21 -17.71
CA ASP A 381 9.83 -0.45 -18.69
C ASP A 381 11.23 -0.46 -18.06
N GLY A 382 12.26 -0.58 -18.87
CA GLY A 382 13.66 -0.58 -18.42
C GLY A 382 14.00 -1.81 -17.58
N GLU A 383 14.72 -1.60 -16.48
CA GLU A 383 15.26 -2.70 -15.66
C GLU A 383 14.26 -3.28 -14.66
N ILE A 384 13.17 -2.58 -14.32
CA ILE A 384 12.27 -2.99 -13.23
C ILE A 384 11.50 -4.29 -13.56
N MET A 385 10.82 -4.36 -14.69
CA MET A 385 10.02 -5.53 -15.04
C MET A 385 10.88 -6.81 -15.25
N PRO A 386 12.04 -6.76 -15.94
CA PRO A 386 12.96 -7.91 -15.99
C PRO A 386 13.44 -8.35 -14.60
N ALA A 387 13.79 -7.43 -13.71
CA ALA A 387 14.20 -7.72 -12.34
C ALA A 387 13.07 -8.40 -11.54
N MET A 388 11.86 -7.86 -11.61
CA MET A 388 10.67 -8.45 -11.00
C MET A 388 10.44 -9.88 -11.47
N LYS A 389 10.44 -10.13 -12.79
CA LYS A 389 10.24 -11.48 -13.36
C LYS A 389 11.33 -12.46 -12.93
N LYS A 390 12.58 -12.02 -12.89
CA LYS A 390 13.72 -12.85 -12.49
C LYS A 390 13.60 -13.27 -11.03
N VAL A 391 13.37 -12.29 -10.13
CA VAL A 391 13.33 -12.55 -8.70
C VAL A 391 12.09 -13.32 -8.30
N SER A 392 10.90 -12.92 -8.79
CA SER A 392 9.65 -13.64 -8.54
C SER A 392 9.71 -15.09 -9.02
N GLY A 393 10.24 -15.32 -10.23
CA GLY A 393 10.39 -16.66 -10.78
C GLY A 393 11.34 -17.56 -10.00
N ALA A 394 12.35 -16.98 -9.32
CA ALA A 394 13.26 -17.72 -8.46
C ALA A 394 12.67 -18.09 -7.08
N ILE A 395 11.67 -17.34 -6.62
CA ILE A 395 11.01 -17.55 -5.32
C ILE A 395 9.69 -18.29 -5.51
N TRP A 396 8.86 -17.85 -6.47
CA TRP A 396 7.51 -18.33 -6.72
C TRP A 396 7.37 -18.82 -8.16
N ALA A 397 7.87 -20.03 -8.39
CA ALA A 397 7.88 -20.64 -9.72
C ALA A 397 6.48 -20.69 -10.36
N GLY A 398 6.35 -20.10 -11.55
CA GLY A 398 5.10 -20.04 -12.30
C GLY A 398 4.18 -18.88 -11.94
N ALA A 399 4.51 -18.03 -10.96
CA ALA A 399 3.79 -16.79 -10.72
C ALA A 399 3.97 -15.83 -11.90
N GLN A 400 2.87 -15.22 -12.35
CA GLN A 400 2.94 -14.15 -13.35
C GLN A 400 3.32 -12.82 -12.68
N VAL A 401 4.03 -11.94 -13.41
CA VAL A 401 4.35 -10.60 -12.95
C VAL A 401 3.61 -9.59 -13.81
N VAL A 402 2.82 -8.73 -13.18
CA VAL A 402 1.88 -7.82 -13.84
C VAL A 402 2.11 -6.40 -13.34
N ALA A 403 2.10 -5.43 -14.26
CA ALA A 403 2.02 -4.02 -13.87
C ALA A 403 0.54 -3.67 -13.59
N THR A 404 0.29 -3.06 -12.42
CA THR A 404 -1.06 -2.81 -11.94
C THR A 404 -1.28 -1.34 -11.58
N MET A 405 -2.55 -0.98 -11.41
CA MET A 405 -2.98 0.32 -10.91
C MET A 405 -3.73 0.18 -9.59
N GLY A 406 -3.17 0.69 -8.51
CA GLY A 406 -3.85 0.78 -7.22
C GLY A 406 -5.07 1.72 -7.23
N THR A 407 -6.15 1.34 -6.55
CA THR A 407 -7.32 2.21 -6.33
C THR A 407 -7.11 3.18 -5.16
N GLY A 408 -6.14 2.90 -4.30
CA GLY A 408 -5.64 3.77 -3.24
C GLY A 408 -4.62 4.79 -3.75
N ALA A 409 -4.02 5.53 -2.84
CA ALA A 409 -2.88 6.41 -3.11
C ALA A 409 -1.86 6.22 -1.98
N THR A 410 -0.59 6.19 -2.32
CA THR A 410 0.54 5.98 -1.41
C THR A 410 1.53 7.15 -1.49
N ASP A 411 2.61 7.09 -0.74
CA ASP A 411 3.73 8.03 -0.84
C ASP A 411 4.37 8.08 -2.24
N SER A 412 4.14 7.06 -3.09
CA SER A 412 4.62 7.03 -4.48
C SER A 412 4.17 8.23 -5.31
N ARG A 413 2.97 8.80 -5.06
CA ARG A 413 2.50 10.02 -5.73
C ARG A 413 3.44 11.21 -5.55
N HIS A 414 4.01 11.37 -4.34
CA HIS A 414 4.92 12.46 -4.03
C HIS A 414 6.28 12.28 -4.69
N LEU A 415 6.76 11.05 -4.76
CA LEU A 415 8.01 10.68 -5.43
C LEU A 415 7.89 10.86 -6.96
N ARG A 416 6.81 10.36 -7.54
CA ARG A 416 6.51 10.54 -8.97
C ARG A 416 6.38 12.02 -9.34
N GLY A 417 5.78 12.82 -8.45
CA GLY A 417 5.63 14.28 -8.62
C GLY A 417 6.95 15.04 -8.73
N ILE A 418 8.05 14.49 -8.20
CA ILE A 418 9.40 15.08 -8.30
C ILE A 418 10.31 14.36 -9.30
N GLY A 419 9.75 13.45 -10.12
CA GLY A 419 10.44 12.78 -11.23
C GLY A 419 11.16 11.48 -10.84
N ILE A 420 10.89 10.90 -9.68
CA ILE A 420 11.37 9.56 -9.27
C ILE A 420 10.37 8.51 -9.75
N ARG A 421 10.83 7.50 -10.50
CA ARG A 421 9.99 6.36 -10.88
C ARG A 421 9.72 5.47 -9.66
N SER A 422 8.56 5.61 -9.06
CA SER A 422 8.17 4.86 -7.86
C SER A 422 7.23 3.71 -8.22
N TYR A 423 7.52 2.54 -7.66
CA TYR A 423 6.77 1.30 -7.87
C TYR A 423 6.36 0.68 -6.55
N GLY A 424 5.10 0.27 -6.49
CA GLY A 424 4.59 -0.53 -5.40
C GLY A 424 5.07 -1.98 -5.50
N VAL A 425 5.62 -2.51 -4.40
CA VAL A 425 6.01 -3.91 -4.27
C VAL A 425 5.53 -4.44 -2.93
N SER A 426 5.02 -5.67 -2.90
CA SER A 426 4.52 -6.28 -1.66
C SER A 426 5.52 -7.24 -1.06
N VAL A 427 5.63 -7.18 0.25
CA VAL A 427 6.33 -8.19 1.07
C VAL A 427 5.38 -9.12 1.82
N SER A 428 4.07 -9.03 1.54
CA SER A 428 3.02 -9.76 2.25
C SER A 428 2.02 -10.41 1.28
N PRO A 429 2.33 -11.63 0.75
CA PRO A 429 1.35 -12.37 -0.01
C PRO A 429 0.06 -12.57 0.78
N THR A 430 -1.09 -12.29 0.14
CA THR A 430 -2.41 -12.33 0.79
C THR A 430 -3.43 -13.12 -0.03
N THR A 431 -4.48 -13.59 0.64
CA THR A 431 -5.64 -14.18 -0.02
C THR A 431 -6.67 -13.10 -0.35
N ARG A 432 -7.42 -13.29 -1.44
CA ARG A 432 -8.54 -12.39 -1.78
C ARG A 432 -9.59 -12.27 -0.65
N PRO A 433 -9.99 -13.35 0.06
CA PRO A 433 -10.90 -13.25 1.20
C PRO A 433 -10.41 -12.34 2.34
N ASP A 434 -9.13 -12.40 2.71
CA ASP A 434 -8.60 -11.53 3.76
C ASP A 434 -8.52 -10.06 3.30
N ALA A 435 -8.16 -9.81 2.03
CA ALA A 435 -8.17 -8.47 1.45
C ALA A 435 -9.58 -7.85 1.45
N ILE A 436 -10.60 -8.61 1.02
CA ILE A 436 -12.01 -8.16 1.01
C ILE A 436 -12.54 -7.93 2.43
N ALA A 437 -12.12 -8.74 3.41
CA ALA A 437 -12.55 -8.63 4.79
C ALA A 437 -11.90 -7.44 5.55
N GLY A 438 -11.01 -6.68 4.92
CA GLY A 438 -10.29 -5.57 5.55
C GLY A 438 -9.34 -6.00 6.67
N ARG A 439 -8.86 -7.25 6.64
CA ARG A 439 -7.92 -7.78 7.65
C ARG A 439 -6.45 -7.60 7.25
N VAL A 440 -6.23 -7.01 6.11
CA VAL A 440 -4.89 -6.76 5.57
C VAL A 440 -4.37 -5.41 6.05
N ALA A 441 -5.25 -4.39 6.13
CA ALA A 441 -4.91 -3.04 6.55
C ALA A 441 -6.12 -2.35 7.19
N HIS A 442 -5.91 -1.38 8.07
CA HIS A 442 -6.88 -0.44 8.67
C HIS A 442 -7.97 -1.07 9.55
N GLY A 443 -8.26 -2.37 9.41
CA GLY A 443 -9.28 -3.07 10.22
C GLY A 443 -8.77 -3.57 11.58
N PRO A 444 -9.67 -4.04 12.46
CA PRO A 444 -9.27 -4.77 13.66
C PRO A 444 -8.63 -6.11 13.27
N ASP A 445 -7.75 -6.60 14.14
CA ASP A 445 -7.01 -7.84 13.91
C ASP A 445 -6.24 -7.86 12.58
N GLU A 446 -5.66 -6.72 12.20
CA GLU A 446 -4.72 -6.64 11.09
C GLU A 446 -3.66 -7.73 11.24
N ARG A 447 -3.47 -8.51 10.16
CA ARG A 447 -2.63 -9.69 10.21
C ARG A 447 -2.07 -10.09 8.86
N ARG A 448 -0.96 -10.82 8.89
CA ARG A 448 -0.35 -11.46 7.72
C ARG A 448 -0.08 -12.94 8.00
N LEU A 449 -0.05 -13.77 6.96
CA LEU A 449 0.33 -15.16 7.09
C LEU A 449 1.80 -15.29 7.46
N ALA A 450 2.09 -15.86 8.64
CA ALA A 450 3.46 -15.99 9.18
C ALA A 450 4.39 -16.76 8.23
N LYS A 451 3.86 -17.80 7.56
CA LYS A 451 4.63 -18.65 6.62
C LYS A 451 5.18 -17.92 5.41
N TRP A 452 4.60 -16.76 5.03
CA TRP A 452 5.02 -15.98 3.86
C TRP A 452 5.96 -14.82 4.19
N LEU A 453 6.22 -14.54 5.48
CA LEU A 453 7.19 -13.51 5.86
C LEU A 453 8.60 -13.78 5.29
N PRO A 454 9.15 -15.02 5.34
CA PRO A 454 10.46 -15.31 4.77
C PRO A 454 10.56 -15.02 3.27
N ASP A 455 9.55 -15.45 2.50
CA ASP A 455 9.56 -15.26 1.05
C ASP A 455 9.37 -13.81 0.64
N GLY A 456 8.48 -13.06 1.32
CA GLY A 456 8.30 -11.63 1.09
C GLY A 456 9.54 -10.82 1.43
N ALA A 457 10.19 -11.11 2.55
CA ALA A 457 11.44 -10.47 2.94
C ALA A 457 12.57 -10.78 1.94
N ARG A 458 12.71 -12.05 1.53
CA ARG A 458 13.64 -12.47 0.50
C ARG A 458 13.37 -11.77 -0.84
N PHE A 459 12.12 -11.64 -1.23
CA PHE A 459 11.72 -10.99 -2.47
C PHE A 459 12.23 -9.54 -2.54
N LEU A 460 11.95 -8.71 -1.54
CA LEU A 460 12.40 -7.32 -1.53
C LEU A 460 13.94 -7.23 -1.46
N ARG A 461 14.57 -8.09 -0.66
CA ARG A 461 16.03 -8.19 -0.59
C ARG A 461 16.65 -8.51 -1.95
N ASP A 462 16.23 -9.58 -2.58
CA ASP A 462 16.81 -10.06 -3.84
C ASP A 462 16.51 -9.09 -5.00
N LEU A 463 15.32 -8.45 -5.01
CA LEU A 463 14.95 -7.40 -5.97
C LEU A 463 15.86 -6.17 -5.81
N THR A 464 16.13 -5.76 -4.59
CA THR A 464 17.05 -4.65 -4.31
C THR A 464 18.46 -4.95 -4.83
N TYR A 465 18.98 -6.14 -4.55
CA TYR A 465 20.31 -6.53 -5.06
C TYR A 465 20.34 -6.64 -6.59
N GLU A 466 19.27 -7.13 -7.21
CA GLU A 466 19.18 -7.23 -8.67
C GLU A 466 19.23 -5.84 -9.34
N LEU A 467 18.51 -4.87 -8.79
CA LEU A 467 18.47 -3.50 -9.31
C LEU A 467 19.73 -2.70 -8.97
N ALA A 468 20.41 -3.03 -7.87
CA ALA A 468 21.55 -2.24 -7.39
C ALA A 468 22.92 -2.73 -7.95
N ARG A 469 22.97 -3.88 -8.58
CA ARG A 469 24.18 -4.47 -9.23
C ARG A 469 24.44 -4.02 -10.69
#